data_c69b5c3ddc1be116371093b60d7d7062
#
_entry.id   c69b5c3ddc1be116371093b60d7d7062
#
_cell.length_a   1.000
_cell.length_b   1.000
_cell.length_c   1.000
_cell.angle_alpha   90.00
_cell.angle_beta   90.00
_cell.angle_gamma   90.00
#
_symmetry.space_group_name_H-M   'P 1'
#
loop_
_entity.id
_entity.type
_entity.pdbx_description
1 polymer ?
#
loop_
_entity_poly.entity_id
_entity_poly.type
_entity_poly.pdbx_seq_one_letter_code
_entity_poly.pdbx_strand_id
1 'polypeptide(L)'
;HLSIRRQRQMCIRDSRRLIRLGTLNMSFVPVLCGSAFKNKGVQPLLNAVIDFLPGPLDVPAYTGFAPGDATETRDIERNADDAEPLSGLAFKIMNDPFVGSLTFLRIYSGSLKKGDSIMNSTKGKKERVGRMMMMHSNNREEIEEAFAGDIVALAGMKETTTGDTMCDPAKPVVLETMTFPDPVIEIAVEPVSYTHLTLPTHREV
;
A
#
# COMPACT_ATOMS: atom_id res chain seq x y z
N HIS A 1 -0.07 44.32 -21.61
CA HIS A 1 0.81 43.32 -20.97
C HIS A 1 0.12 42.45 -19.89
N LEU A 2 -0.80 43.01 -19.09
CA LEU A 2 -1.53 42.29 -18.04
C LEU A 2 -2.54 41.28 -18.60
N SER A 3 -3.19 41.56 -19.73
CA SER A 3 -4.16 40.65 -20.38
C SER A 3 -3.48 39.41 -20.95
N ILE A 4 -2.31 39.54 -21.56
CA ILE A 4 -1.53 38.45 -22.13
C ILE A 4 -1.00 37.51 -21.01
N ARG A 5 -0.59 38.06 -19.86
CA ARG A 5 -0.20 37.26 -18.70
C ARG A 5 -1.39 36.45 -18.13
N ARG A 6 -2.55 37.06 -17.99
CA ARG A 6 -3.78 36.38 -17.54
C ARG A 6 -4.19 35.27 -18.51
N GLN A 7 -4.11 35.53 -19.81
CA GLN A 7 -4.43 34.55 -20.84
C GLN A 7 -3.44 33.36 -20.85
N ARG A 8 -2.13 33.60 -20.68
CA ARG A 8 -1.15 32.52 -20.51
C ARG A 8 -1.39 31.68 -19.26
N GLN A 9 -1.69 32.31 -18.12
CA GLN A 9 -1.98 31.57 -16.87
C GLN A 9 -3.25 30.74 -17.02
N MET A 10 -4.27 31.23 -17.71
CA MET A 10 -5.48 30.49 -18.00
C MET A 10 -5.19 29.26 -18.87
N CYS A 11 -4.45 29.42 -19.95
CA CYS A 11 -4.05 28.30 -20.83
C CYS A 11 -3.21 27.23 -20.11
N ILE A 12 -2.30 27.63 -19.21
CA ILE A 12 -1.49 26.70 -18.43
C ILE A 12 -2.37 25.90 -17.45
N ARG A 13 -3.32 26.56 -16.79
CA ARG A 13 -4.25 25.91 -15.87
C ARG A 13 -5.14 24.90 -16.60
N ASP A 14 -5.68 25.30 -17.74
CA ASP A 14 -6.52 24.43 -18.56
C ASP A 14 -5.74 23.22 -19.08
N SER A 15 -4.51 23.44 -19.53
CA SER A 15 -3.63 22.34 -20.00
C SER A 15 -3.36 21.35 -18.86
N ARG A 16 -3.00 21.81 -17.66
CA ARG A 16 -2.79 20.92 -16.49
C ARG A 16 -4.05 20.14 -16.15
N ARG A 17 -5.21 20.79 -16.15
CA ARG A 17 -6.49 20.12 -15.91
C ARG A 17 -6.78 19.03 -16.94
N LEU A 18 -6.56 19.31 -18.21
CA LEU A 18 -6.78 18.34 -19.29
C LEU A 18 -5.79 17.16 -19.19
N ILE A 19 -4.53 17.44 -18.88
CA ILE A 19 -3.53 16.39 -18.66
C ILE A 19 -3.95 15.49 -17.49
N ARG A 20 -4.38 16.08 -16.35
CA ARG A 20 -4.87 15.29 -15.22
C ARG A 20 -6.06 14.43 -15.62
N LEU A 21 -7.07 14.99 -16.26
CA LEU A 21 -8.25 14.23 -16.70
C LEU A 21 -7.90 13.07 -17.64
N GLY A 22 -7.02 13.31 -18.61
CA GLY A 22 -6.56 12.26 -19.51
C GLY A 22 -5.74 11.18 -18.81
N THR A 23 -4.96 11.53 -17.80
CA THR A 23 -4.19 10.59 -16.98
C THR A 23 -5.13 9.75 -16.10
N LEU A 24 -6.09 10.37 -15.42
CA LEU A 24 -7.07 9.68 -14.57
C LEU A 24 -7.96 8.72 -15.37
N ASN A 25 -8.33 9.11 -16.59
CA ASN A 25 -9.11 8.27 -17.50
C ASN A 25 -8.28 7.24 -18.28
N MET A 26 -6.96 7.12 -17.99
CA MET A 26 -6.04 6.22 -18.69
C MET A 26 -5.98 6.44 -20.21
N SER A 27 -6.34 7.65 -20.69
CA SER A 27 -6.34 7.99 -22.13
C SER A 27 -4.93 8.18 -22.67
N PHE A 28 -4.01 8.64 -21.85
CA PHE A 28 -2.58 8.77 -22.16
C PHE A 28 -1.74 8.82 -20.88
N VAL A 29 -0.44 8.66 -21.03
CA VAL A 29 0.55 8.74 -19.95
C VAL A 29 1.43 9.97 -20.19
N PRO A 30 1.50 10.94 -19.25
CA PRO A 30 2.40 12.08 -19.38
C PRO A 30 3.86 11.64 -19.25
N VAL A 31 4.68 12.08 -20.21
CA VAL A 31 6.12 11.79 -20.26
C VAL A 31 6.90 13.05 -19.93
N LEU A 32 7.79 12.97 -18.96
CA LEU A 32 8.67 14.06 -18.55
C LEU A 32 10.13 13.67 -18.77
N CYS A 33 10.97 14.65 -19.04
CA CYS A 33 12.40 14.44 -19.19
C CYS A 33 13.18 15.22 -18.13
N GLY A 34 14.31 14.65 -17.72
CA GLY A 34 15.19 15.25 -16.74
C GLY A 34 16.52 14.50 -16.62
N SER A 35 17.38 14.99 -15.75
CA SER A 35 18.64 14.35 -15.40
C SER A 35 18.81 14.34 -13.90
N ALA A 36 18.50 13.22 -13.26
CA ALA A 36 18.59 13.05 -11.82
C ALA A 36 20.02 13.28 -11.30
N PHE A 37 21.01 12.76 -12.01
CA PHE A 37 22.42 12.93 -11.68
C PHE A 37 22.86 14.41 -11.65
N LYS A 38 22.31 15.23 -12.53
CA LYS A 38 22.57 16.68 -12.59
C LYS A 38 21.56 17.50 -11.76
N ASN A 39 20.68 16.87 -11.03
CA ASN A 39 19.57 17.48 -10.30
C ASN A 39 18.72 18.44 -11.18
N LYS A 40 18.49 18.04 -12.45
CA LYS A 40 17.68 18.80 -13.41
C LYS A 40 16.35 18.10 -13.65
N GLY A 41 15.24 18.85 -13.52
CA GLY A 41 13.90 18.33 -13.78
C GLY A 41 13.28 17.51 -12.63
N VAL A 42 13.95 17.34 -11.49
CA VAL A 42 13.44 16.55 -10.34
C VAL A 42 12.21 17.20 -9.72
N GLN A 43 12.28 18.50 -9.40
CA GLN A 43 11.12 19.23 -8.84
C GLN A 43 9.90 19.27 -9.79
N PRO A 44 10.06 19.55 -11.11
CA PRO A 44 8.95 19.43 -12.05
C PRO A 44 8.33 18.04 -12.12
N LEU A 45 9.15 16.98 -11.99
CA LEU A 45 8.63 15.60 -11.92
C LEU A 45 7.79 15.37 -10.67
N LEU A 46 8.27 15.78 -9.49
CA LEU A 46 7.52 15.66 -8.24
C LEU A 46 6.21 16.47 -8.29
N ASN A 47 6.25 17.67 -8.84
CA ASN A 47 5.05 18.45 -9.06
C ASN A 47 4.06 17.77 -10.02
N ALA A 48 4.56 17.14 -11.07
CA ALA A 48 3.72 16.41 -12.02
C ALA A 48 3.07 15.16 -11.37
N VAL A 49 3.76 14.49 -10.45
CA VAL A 49 3.18 13.41 -9.64
C VAL A 49 1.98 13.92 -8.85
N ILE A 50 2.13 15.06 -8.16
CA ILE A 50 1.04 15.68 -7.37
C ILE A 50 -0.09 16.18 -8.28
N ASP A 51 0.27 16.82 -9.41
CA ASP A 51 -0.71 17.44 -10.30
C ASP A 51 -1.51 16.42 -11.11
N PHE A 52 -0.95 15.28 -11.51
CA PHE A 52 -1.52 14.40 -12.53
C PHE A 52 -1.90 13.00 -12.05
N LEU A 53 -1.24 12.44 -11.02
CA LEU A 53 -1.60 11.12 -10.53
C LEU A 53 -2.85 11.13 -9.64
N PRO A 54 -3.62 10.02 -9.60
CA PRO A 54 -4.80 9.93 -8.76
C PRO A 54 -4.44 9.94 -7.27
N GLY A 55 -5.17 10.72 -6.50
CA GLY A 55 -5.20 10.59 -5.04
C GLY A 55 -6.22 9.55 -4.59
N PRO A 56 -6.25 9.20 -3.30
CA PRO A 56 -7.23 8.24 -2.76
C PRO A 56 -8.70 8.61 -3.04
N LEU A 57 -9.01 9.90 -3.12
CA LEU A 57 -10.36 10.40 -3.41
C LEU A 57 -10.72 10.43 -4.90
N ASP A 58 -9.75 10.30 -5.78
CA ASP A 58 -9.97 10.26 -7.24
C ASP A 58 -10.30 8.84 -7.73
N VAL A 59 -10.07 7.84 -6.89
CA VAL A 59 -10.29 6.41 -7.21
C VAL A 59 -11.70 6.03 -6.73
N PRO A 60 -12.45 5.21 -7.52
CA PRO A 60 -13.74 4.71 -7.07
C PRO A 60 -13.61 3.88 -5.79
N ALA A 61 -14.72 3.72 -5.07
CA ALA A 61 -14.78 2.90 -3.85
C ALA A 61 -14.16 1.51 -4.08
N TYR A 62 -13.44 1.04 -3.10
CA TYR A 62 -12.88 -0.32 -3.13
C TYR A 62 -13.97 -1.32 -2.82
N THR A 63 -14.07 -2.36 -3.62
CA THR A 63 -15.05 -3.43 -3.43
C THR A 63 -14.40 -4.65 -2.81
N GLY A 64 -15.10 -5.27 -1.89
CA GLY A 64 -14.68 -6.50 -1.24
C GLY A 64 -15.86 -7.42 -1.01
N PHE A 65 -15.61 -8.58 -0.42
CA PHE A 65 -16.62 -9.58 -0.12
C PHE A 65 -16.57 -10.00 1.37
N ALA A 66 -17.62 -10.65 1.81
CA ALA A 66 -17.71 -11.13 3.19
C ALA A 66 -16.73 -12.31 3.43
N PRO A 67 -16.06 -12.38 4.58
CA PRO A 67 -15.21 -13.52 4.91
C PRO A 67 -16.00 -14.83 4.87
N GLY A 68 -15.50 -15.83 4.14
CA GLY A 68 -16.13 -17.13 3.99
C GLY A 68 -17.18 -17.21 2.88
N ASP A 69 -17.38 -16.15 2.11
CA ASP A 69 -18.23 -16.21 0.91
C ASP A 69 -17.51 -16.99 -0.20
N ALA A 70 -18.03 -18.18 -0.50
CA ALA A 70 -17.49 -19.06 -1.54
C ALA A 70 -17.68 -18.51 -2.95
N THR A 71 -18.58 -17.53 -3.14
CA THR A 71 -18.85 -16.92 -4.45
C THR A 71 -18.00 -15.69 -4.71
N GLU A 72 -17.29 -15.19 -3.68
CA GLU A 72 -16.48 -13.97 -3.75
C GLU A 72 -17.24 -12.78 -4.36
N THR A 73 -18.53 -12.67 -4.03
CA THR A 73 -19.38 -11.60 -4.54
C THR A 73 -18.95 -10.27 -3.92
N ARG A 74 -18.40 -9.39 -4.75
CA ARG A 74 -17.89 -8.08 -4.32
C ARG A 74 -19.01 -7.06 -4.16
N ASP A 75 -19.80 -7.20 -3.10
CA ASP A 75 -20.97 -6.37 -2.77
C ASP A 75 -20.72 -5.37 -1.63
N ILE A 76 -19.58 -5.48 -0.96
CA ILE A 76 -19.20 -4.56 0.11
C ILE A 76 -18.31 -3.46 -0.45
N GLU A 77 -18.80 -2.22 -0.43
CA GLU A 77 -18.05 -1.04 -0.84
C GLU A 77 -17.37 -0.37 0.35
N ARG A 78 -16.16 0.16 0.13
CA ARG A 78 -15.37 0.96 1.09
C ARG A 78 -14.85 2.20 0.38
N ASN A 79 -15.29 3.36 0.85
CA ASN A 79 -14.80 4.65 0.37
C ASN A 79 -13.53 5.06 1.14
N ALA A 80 -12.71 5.89 0.53
CA ALA A 80 -11.55 6.48 1.18
C ALA A 80 -11.99 7.61 2.14
N ASP A 81 -12.64 7.21 3.24
CA ASP A 81 -13.16 8.11 4.28
C ASP A 81 -12.70 7.57 5.65
N ASP A 82 -12.19 8.47 6.48
CA ASP A 82 -11.69 8.15 7.83
C ASP A 82 -12.81 7.75 8.81
N ALA A 83 -14.06 8.15 8.53
CA ALA A 83 -15.22 7.79 9.33
C ALA A 83 -15.80 6.40 9.01
N GLU A 84 -15.37 5.79 7.90
CA GLU A 84 -15.78 4.43 7.55
C GLU A 84 -15.09 3.37 8.40
N PRO A 85 -15.60 2.14 8.43
CA PRO A 85 -14.92 1.02 9.09
C PRO A 85 -13.55 0.77 8.48
N LEU A 86 -12.57 0.46 9.34
CA LEU A 86 -11.22 0.16 8.89
C LEU A 86 -11.21 -0.96 7.86
N SER A 87 -10.54 -0.73 6.75
CA SER A 87 -10.09 -1.77 5.83
C SER A 87 -8.72 -1.44 5.26
N GLY A 88 -7.84 -2.41 5.20
CA GLY A 88 -6.49 -2.26 4.67
C GLY A 88 -5.91 -3.58 4.20
N LEU A 89 -4.92 -3.51 3.34
CA LEU A 89 -4.22 -4.65 2.75
C LEU A 89 -2.77 -4.70 3.22
N ALA A 90 -2.38 -5.83 3.79
CA ALA A 90 -0.98 -6.13 4.11
C ALA A 90 -0.27 -6.57 2.81
N PHE A 91 0.39 -5.65 2.14
CA PHE A 91 0.96 -5.90 0.81
C PHE A 91 2.43 -6.33 0.82
N LYS A 92 3.14 -6.13 1.93
CA LYS A 92 4.56 -6.49 2.06
C LYS A 92 4.91 -6.79 3.50
N ILE A 93 5.73 -7.82 3.70
CA ILE A 93 6.38 -8.10 4.99
C ILE A 93 7.90 -8.03 4.80
N MET A 94 8.57 -7.38 5.73
CA MET A 94 10.01 -7.21 5.73
C MET A 94 10.56 -7.49 7.12
N ASN A 95 11.69 -8.17 7.21
CA ASN A 95 12.42 -8.32 8.46
C ASN A 95 13.42 -7.18 8.62
N ASP A 96 13.29 -6.47 9.71
CA ASP A 96 14.19 -5.41 10.12
C ASP A 96 15.12 -5.92 11.25
N PRO A 97 16.45 -5.66 11.18
CA PRO A 97 17.39 -6.15 12.18
C PRO A 97 17.15 -5.65 13.60
N PHE A 98 16.49 -4.51 13.76
CA PHE A 98 16.29 -3.83 15.05
C PHE A 98 14.86 -3.96 15.59
N VAL A 99 13.88 -4.02 14.71
CA VAL A 99 12.45 -4.01 15.08
C VAL A 99 11.80 -5.39 14.91
N GLY A 100 12.44 -6.27 14.14
CA GLY A 100 11.90 -7.56 13.76
C GLY A 100 10.97 -7.48 12.55
N SER A 101 9.92 -8.26 12.53
CA SER A 101 8.97 -8.28 11.40
C SER A 101 8.18 -6.98 11.32
N LEU A 102 8.22 -6.36 10.15
CA LEU A 102 7.44 -5.18 9.77
C LEU A 102 6.44 -5.55 8.70
N THR A 103 5.17 -5.35 8.98
CA THR A 103 4.07 -5.54 8.02
C THR A 103 3.65 -4.19 7.46
N PHE A 104 3.82 -4.00 6.16
CA PHE A 104 3.35 -2.80 5.48
C PHE A 104 1.89 -2.93 5.13
N LEU A 105 1.08 -2.05 5.70
CA LEU A 105 -0.35 -1.97 5.51
C LEU A 105 -0.71 -0.71 4.72
N ARG A 106 -1.49 -0.86 3.65
CA ARG A 106 -2.17 0.25 3.00
C ARG A 106 -3.59 0.32 3.54
N ILE A 107 -3.95 1.47 4.09
CA ILE A 107 -5.30 1.73 4.60
C ILE A 107 -6.16 2.25 3.44
N TYR A 108 -7.28 1.60 3.16
CA TYR A 108 -8.22 1.99 2.12
C TYR A 108 -9.41 2.77 2.67
N SER A 109 -9.86 2.44 3.87
CA SER A 109 -10.94 3.15 4.57
C SER A 109 -10.72 3.13 6.07
N GLY A 110 -11.31 4.09 6.76
CA GLY A 110 -11.26 4.20 8.21
C GLY A 110 -9.94 4.75 8.73
N SER A 111 -9.79 4.73 10.04
CA SER A 111 -8.58 5.11 10.75
C SER A 111 -8.07 3.97 11.61
N LEU A 112 -6.77 3.97 11.89
CA LEU A 112 -6.07 2.99 12.70
C LEU A 112 -5.26 3.67 13.78
N LYS A 113 -5.43 3.24 15.03
CA LYS A 113 -4.68 3.78 16.18
C LYS A 113 -3.79 2.72 16.80
N LYS A 114 -2.71 3.18 17.39
CA LYS A 114 -1.85 2.32 18.22
C LYS A 114 -2.64 1.69 19.36
N GLY A 115 -2.55 0.39 19.49
CA GLY A 115 -3.27 -0.37 20.50
C GLY A 115 -4.62 -0.93 20.05
N ASP A 116 -5.13 -0.56 18.90
CA ASP A 116 -6.37 -1.08 18.36
C ASP A 116 -6.32 -2.60 18.14
N SER A 117 -7.47 -3.23 18.27
CA SER A 117 -7.67 -4.63 17.91
C SER A 117 -8.25 -4.70 16.51
N ILE A 118 -7.51 -5.25 15.57
CA ILE A 118 -7.91 -5.45 14.19
C ILE A 118 -8.11 -6.93 13.88
N MET A 119 -8.90 -7.23 12.88
CA MET A 119 -9.16 -8.58 12.43
C MET A 119 -8.46 -8.83 11.08
N ASN A 120 -7.67 -9.88 11.03
CA ASN A 120 -7.23 -10.47 9.77
C ASN A 120 -8.41 -11.27 9.20
N SER A 121 -9.14 -10.69 8.25
CA SER A 121 -10.35 -11.29 7.69
C SER A 121 -10.06 -12.49 6.81
N THR A 122 -8.90 -12.57 6.20
CA THR A 122 -8.47 -13.70 5.38
C THR A 122 -8.28 -14.96 6.23
N LYS A 123 -7.77 -14.82 7.46
CA LYS A 123 -7.51 -15.94 8.37
C LYS A 123 -8.50 -16.05 9.53
N GLY A 124 -9.41 -15.10 9.71
CA GLY A 124 -10.36 -15.05 10.80
C GLY A 124 -9.73 -14.83 12.20
N LYS A 125 -8.51 -14.30 12.26
CA LYS A 125 -7.77 -14.08 13.51
C LYS A 125 -7.72 -12.61 13.90
N LYS A 126 -7.80 -12.33 15.19
CA LYS A 126 -7.65 -10.99 15.75
C LYS A 126 -6.20 -10.74 16.16
N GLU A 127 -5.71 -9.58 15.82
CA GLU A 127 -4.38 -9.12 16.21
C GLU A 127 -4.46 -7.71 16.82
N ARG A 128 -3.51 -7.39 17.68
CA ARG A 128 -3.41 -6.06 18.27
C ARG A 128 -2.30 -5.27 17.62
N VAL A 129 -2.61 -4.04 17.23
CA VAL A 129 -1.65 -3.10 16.67
C VAL A 129 -0.66 -2.70 17.76
N GLY A 130 0.59 -3.05 17.58
CA GLY A 130 1.69 -2.67 18.46
C GLY A 130 2.18 -1.26 18.15
N ARG A 131 3.39 -1.17 17.61
CA ARG A 131 3.97 0.09 17.13
C ARG A 131 3.60 0.30 15.67
N MET A 132 3.22 1.54 15.35
CA MET A 132 3.02 2.01 13.98
C MET A 132 4.12 2.98 13.61
N MET A 133 4.59 2.90 12.39
CA MET A 133 5.67 3.73 11.89
C MET A 133 5.39 4.22 10.47
N MET A 134 5.69 5.48 10.22
CA MET A 134 5.84 6.02 8.89
C MET A 134 7.27 5.80 8.43
N MET A 135 7.46 5.28 7.23
CA MET A 135 8.78 4.98 6.70
C MET A 135 9.19 6.03 5.68
N HIS A 136 10.33 6.67 5.94
CA HIS A 136 10.98 7.60 5.01
C HIS A 136 12.36 7.04 4.64
N SER A 137 12.46 6.31 3.54
CA SER A 137 13.68 5.55 3.21
C SER A 137 14.04 4.60 4.36
N ASN A 138 15.21 4.79 4.99
CA ASN A 138 15.66 4.01 6.15
C ASN A 138 15.26 4.63 7.50
N ASN A 139 14.69 5.83 7.50
CA ASN A 139 14.24 6.50 8.72
C ASN A 139 12.85 6.00 9.10
N ARG A 140 12.64 5.81 10.39
CA ARG A 140 11.39 5.35 10.99
C ARG A 140 10.88 6.43 11.93
N GLU A 141 9.66 6.85 11.71
CA GLU A 141 8.97 7.81 12.57
C GLU A 141 7.77 7.10 13.19
N GLU A 142 7.74 6.99 14.52
CA GLU A 142 6.57 6.44 15.21
C GLU A 142 5.38 7.38 15.09
N ILE A 143 4.24 6.81 14.75
CA ILE A 143 2.97 7.51 14.64
C ILE A 143 1.93 6.86 15.55
N GLU A 144 1.01 7.65 16.07
CA GLU A 144 -0.05 7.18 16.97
C GLU A 144 -1.35 6.87 16.21
N GLU A 145 -1.57 7.49 15.06
CA GLU A 145 -2.77 7.35 14.26
C GLU A 145 -2.44 7.39 12.76
N ALA A 146 -3.20 6.67 11.95
CA ALA A 146 -3.10 6.63 10.50
C ALA A 146 -4.50 6.63 9.87
N PHE A 147 -4.63 7.16 8.67
CA PHE A 147 -5.90 7.46 8.01
C PHE A 147 -6.04 6.78 6.66
N ALA A 148 -7.24 6.87 6.08
CA ALA A 148 -7.53 6.33 4.75
C ALA A 148 -6.57 6.91 3.70
N GLY A 149 -5.92 6.04 2.93
CA GLY A 149 -4.91 6.40 1.93
C GLY A 149 -3.47 6.28 2.41
N ASP A 150 -3.22 6.19 3.71
CA ASP A 150 -1.88 6.06 4.27
C ASP A 150 -1.29 4.67 4.04
N ILE A 151 0.04 4.63 3.98
CA ILE A 151 0.84 3.40 4.01
C ILE A 151 1.69 3.43 5.29
N VAL A 152 1.45 2.47 6.17
CA VAL A 152 2.11 2.39 7.46
C VAL A 152 2.81 1.05 7.66
N ALA A 153 3.87 1.05 8.47
CA ALA A 153 4.55 -0.18 8.89
C ALA A 153 4.11 -0.55 10.31
N LEU A 154 3.53 -1.73 10.46
CA LEU A 154 3.09 -2.30 11.72
C LEU A 154 4.15 -3.27 12.24
N ALA A 155 4.60 -3.08 13.48
CA ALA A 155 5.53 -3.99 14.12
C ALA A 155 4.81 -4.99 15.03
N GLY A 156 5.26 -6.25 15.01
CA GLY A 156 4.80 -7.27 15.92
C GLY A 156 3.55 -8.02 15.49
N MET A 157 3.14 -7.90 14.23
CA MET A 157 2.11 -8.76 13.64
C MET A 157 2.66 -10.19 13.52
N LYS A 158 1.93 -11.17 14.07
CA LYS A 158 2.42 -12.56 14.17
C LYS A 158 1.81 -13.49 13.13
N GLU A 159 0.54 -13.30 12.85
CA GLU A 159 -0.26 -14.20 12.02
C GLU A 159 -0.46 -13.65 10.60
N THR A 160 -0.16 -12.36 10.40
CA THR A 160 -0.36 -11.67 9.14
C THR A 160 0.68 -12.08 8.11
N THR A 161 0.22 -12.41 6.91
CA THR A 161 1.04 -12.67 5.72
C THR A 161 0.74 -11.67 4.61
N THR A 162 1.61 -11.63 3.60
CA THR A 162 1.40 -10.77 2.42
C THR A 162 0.11 -11.16 1.70
N GLY A 163 -0.74 -10.19 1.40
CA GLY A 163 -2.05 -10.40 0.78
C GLY A 163 -3.21 -10.48 1.77
N ASP A 164 -2.94 -10.53 3.09
CA ASP A 164 -4.00 -10.57 4.07
C ASP A 164 -4.72 -9.21 4.18
N THR A 165 -6.04 -9.24 4.32
CA THR A 165 -6.86 -8.06 4.58
C THR A 165 -7.03 -7.86 6.07
N MET A 166 -6.75 -6.65 6.55
CA MET A 166 -6.96 -6.19 7.90
C MET A 166 -8.17 -5.28 7.97
N CYS A 167 -9.09 -5.56 8.88
CA CYS A 167 -10.35 -4.83 8.96
C CYS A 167 -10.84 -4.63 10.40
N ASP A 168 -11.89 -3.82 10.53
CA ASP A 168 -12.65 -3.69 11.77
C ASP A 168 -13.34 -5.03 12.09
N PRO A 169 -13.16 -5.58 13.29
CA PRO A 169 -13.83 -6.82 13.73
C PRO A 169 -15.37 -6.76 13.67
N ALA A 170 -15.96 -5.56 13.77
CA ALA A 170 -17.42 -5.38 13.73
C ALA A 170 -18.01 -5.45 12.32
N LYS A 171 -17.20 -5.09 11.30
CA LYS A 171 -17.62 -5.05 9.89
C LYS A 171 -16.56 -5.67 9.00
N PRO A 172 -16.38 -7.00 9.07
CA PRO A 172 -15.30 -7.67 8.34
C PRO A 172 -15.52 -7.61 6.83
N VAL A 173 -14.42 -7.47 6.10
CA VAL A 173 -14.37 -7.46 4.64
C VAL A 173 -13.07 -8.10 4.17
N VAL A 174 -13.09 -8.79 3.06
CA VAL A 174 -11.92 -9.24 2.31
C VAL A 174 -11.84 -8.42 1.03
N LEU A 175 -10.74 -7.67 0.86
CA LEU A 175 -10.57 -6.76 -0.27
C LEU A 175 -10.04 -7.49 -1.49
N GLU A 176 -8.99 -8.27 -1.30
CA GLU A 176 -8.32 -8.99 -2.39
C GLU A 176 -7.75 -10.30 -1.85
N THR A 177 -7.88 -11.36 -2.64
CA THR A 177 -7.24 -12.64 -2.35
C THR A 177 -6.08 -12.81 -3.34
N MET A 178 -4.85 -12.80 -2.84
CA MET A 178 -3.68 -13.10 -3.67
C MET A 178 -3.55 -14.60 -3.82
N THR A 179 -3.71 -15.09 -5.03
CA THR A 179 -3.38 -16.48 -5.37
C THR A 179 -1.93 -16.57 -5.81
N PHE A 180 -1.12 -17.26 -5.03
CA PHE A 180 0.27 -17.54 -5.41
C PHE A 180 0.30 -18.84 -6.21
N PRO A 181 1.11 -18.91 -7.29
CA PRO A 181 1.31 -20.18 -7.99
C PRO A 181 1.96 -21.19 -7.05
N ASP A 182 1.58 -22.46 -7.20
CA ASP A 182 2.19 -23.55 -6.44
C ASP A 182 3.71 -23.58 -6.69
N PRO A 183 4.52 -23.76 -5.63
CA PRO A 183 5.96 -23.81 -5.78
C PRO A 183 6.37 -25.01 -6.62
N VAL A 184 7.17 -24.78 -7.64
CA VAL A 184 7.68 -25.83 -8.55
C VAL A 184 8.85 -26.59 -7.91
N ILE A 185 9.54 -25.96 -6.95
CA ILE A 185 10.70 -26.53 -6.26
C ILE A 185 10.57 -26.26 -4.75
N GLU A 186 10.70 -27.31 -3.97
CA GLU A 186 10.80 -27.22 -2.51
C GLU A 186 12.23 -27.46 -2.07
N ILE A 187 12.77 -26.58 -1.23
CA ILE A 187 14.10 -26.71 -0.63
C ILE A 187 13.90 -26.82 0.88
N ALA A 188 14.29 -27.96 1.44
CA ALA A 188 14.33 -28.13 2.89
C ALA A 188 15.50 -27.29 3.46
N VAL A 189 15.17 -26.39 4.39
CA VAL A 189 16.16 -25.60 5.13
C VAL A 189 16.20 -26.11 6.56
N GLU A 190 17.25 -26.86 6.88
CA GLU A 190 17.50 -27.31 8.25
C GLU A 190 18.53 -26.42 8.94
N PRO A 191 18.27 -25.99 10.19
CA PRO A 191 19.28 -25.27 10.96
C PRO A 191 20.39 -26.26 11.33
N VAL A 192 21.56 -26.09 10.76
CA VAL A 192 22.76 -26.82 11.15
C VAL A 192 23.35 -26.12 12.38
N SER A 193 23.85 -26.91 13.34
CA SER A 193 24.44 -26.42 14.60
C SER A 193 25.71 -25.56 14.45
N TYR A 194 26.04 -25.19 13.22
CA TYR A 194 27.14 -24.31 12.87
C TYR A 194 26.62 -22.95 12.40
N THR A 195 27.37 -21.91 12.67
CA THR A 195 27.01 -20.49 12.47
C THR A 195 26.67 -20.05 11.03
N HIS A 196 26.54 -20.96 10.08
CA HIS A 196 26.22 -20.67 8.68
C HIS A 196 25.15 -21.63 8.15
N LEU A 197 24.11 -21.08 7.54
CA LEU A 197 23.20 -21.79 6.66
C LEU A 197 23.96 -22.11 5.36
N THR A 198 24.39 -23.37 5.19
CA THR A 198 24.89 -23.84 3.90
C THR A 198 23.73 -24.33 3.09
N LEU A 199 23.44 -23.69 1.96
CA LEU A 199 22.54 -24.25 0.94
C LEU A 199 23.15 -25.58 0.45
N PRO A 200 22.34 -26.66 0.33
CA PRO A 200 22.83 -27.89 -0.25
C PRO A 200 23.29 -27.60 -1.68
N THR A 201 24.58 -27.80 -1.94
CA THR A 201 25.09 -27.81 -3.31
C THR A 201 24.43 -28.94 -4.07
N HIS A 202 23.85 -28.63 -5.22
CA HIS A 202 23.31 -29.59 -6.17
C HIS A 202 24.27 -30.77 -6.32
N ARG A 203 23.88 -31.93 -5.89
CA ARG A 203 24.45 -33.17 -6.40
C ARG A 203 23.73 -33.45 -7.73
N GLU A 204 24.40 -33.17 -8.82
CA GLU A 204 24.05 -33.73 -10.10
C GLU A 204 24.18 -35.28 -9.99
N VAL A 205 23.11 -35.95 -10.35
CA VAL A 205 23.12 -37.39 -10.67
C VAL A 205 23.00 -37.48 -12.18
#